data_0105ef27e9657cf1dd04b9edba5e0a3e
#
_entry.id   0105ef27e9657cf1dd04b9edba5e0a3e
#
_cell.length_a   1.000
_cell.length_b   1.000
_cell.length_c   1.000
_cell.angle_alpha   90.00
_cell.angle_beta   90.00
_cell.angle_gamma   90.00
#
_symmetry.space_group_name_H-M   'P 1'
#
loop_
_entity.id
_entity.type
_entity.pdbx_description
1 polymer ?
#
loop_
_entity_poly.entity_id
_entity_poly.type
_entity_poly.pdbx_seq_one_letter_code
_entity_poly.pdbx_strand_id
1 'polypeptide(L)'
;MVGSFFQSYSVTASFSRSAINLEAGAKSTVASLISVVMVALTLLFLTPLFYNLPKAALASIIMVSVFGLIDLSYPKKLWYQSRDEFLVLLITFLITLAVGIVEGILMGVLLSLLLMVYRTSKPHFAVLGNIKGSDYYKNISRFGDEAEVRPDLLIVRFDSQLYFGNSGYFKSELFKFINVKGRSLKAVILNAEAINYIDASASAVLINVIEEIHNRNIEFYIAGATGPIRDIIFKSGIINSLHKEYLFVRIKEAVAYHDDPNTIPSLREKVAYQNQSN
;
A
#
# COMPACT_ATOMS: atom_id res chain seq x y z
N MET A 1 -32.78 -2.70 9.24
CA MET A 1 -33.66 -3.36 8.25
C MET A 1 -35.12 -3.45 8.70
N VAL A 2 -35.44 -3.89 9.94
CA VAL A 2 -36.87 -3.99 10.37
C VAL A 2 -37.57 -2.62 10.42
N GLY A 3 -36.89 -1.54 10.81
CA GLY A 3 -37.46 -0.19 10.83
C GLY A 3 -37.94 0.36 9.50
N SER A 4 -37.35 -0.09 8.37
CA SER A 4 -37.75 0.36 7.04
C SER A 4 -39.20 -0.05 6.68
N PHE A 5 -39.73 -1.10 7.29
CA PHE A 5 -41.11 -1.53 7.12
C PHE A 5 -42.12 -0.67 7.87
N PHE A 6 -41.67 0.14 8.83
CA PHE A 6 -42.51 0.99 9.68
C PHE A 6 -42.33 2.48 9.39
N GLN A 7 -41.85 2.87 8.20
CA GLN A 7 -41.61 4.26 7.79
C GLN A 7 -40.74 5.06 8.80
N SER A 8 -39.87 4.37 9.54
CA SER A 8 -38.95 5.05 10.46
C SER A 8 -37.78 5.62 9.69
N TYR A 9 -37.42 6.88 9.98
CA TYR A 9 -36.19 7.48 9.47
C TYR A 9 -34.96 6.84 10.16
N SER A 10 -33.83 6.89 9.48
CA SER A 10 -32.59 6.34 10.01
C SER A 10 -32.14 7.13 11.26
N VAL A 11 -31.99 6.41 12.38
CA VAL A 11 -31.46 6.98 13.61
C VAL A 11 -29.98 6.66 13.70
N THR A 12 -29.14 7.69 13.90
CA THR A 12 -27.71 7.53 14.11
C THR A 12 -27.32 7.79 15.55
N ALA A 13 -26.28 7.12 16.04
CA ALA A 13 -25.73 7.39 17.36
C ALA A 13 -25.08 8.77 17.41
N SER A 14 -25.30 9.52 18.50
CA SER A 14 -24.59 10.78 18.71
C SER A 14 -23.15 10.51 19.12
N PHE A 15 -22.18 10.91 18.28
CA PHE A 15 -20.76 10.75 18.58
C PHE A 15 -20.35 11.42 19.89
N SER A 16 -20.80 12.66 20.14
CA SER A 16 -20.48 13.41 21.38
C SER A 16 -21.01 12.72 22.62
N ARG A 17 -22.25 12.19 22.61
CA ARG A 17 -22.82 11.44 23.76
C ARG A 17 -22.08 10.12 23.99
N SER A 18 -21.69 9.43 22.94
CA SER A 18 -20.90 8.19 23.05
C SER A 18 -19.50 8.48 23.62
N ALA A 19 -18.87 9.57 23.19
CA ALA A 19 -17.57 9.99 23.71
C ALA A 19 -17.61 10.35 25.19
N ILE A 20 -18.62 11.13 25.63
CA ILE A 20 -18.82 11.48 27.05
C ILE A 20 -19.03 10.22 27.91
N ASN A 21 -19.82 9.25 27.43
CA ASN A 21 -19.99 7.98 28.10
C ASN A 21 -18.68 7.20 28.26
N LEU A 22 -17.85 7.21 27.21
CA LEU A 22 -16.57 6.54 27.25
C LEU A 22 -15.58 7.22 28.22
N GLU A 23 -15.52 8.57 28.21
CA GLU A 23 -14.71 9.36 29.15
C GLU A 23 -15.17 9.18 30.60
N ALA A 24 -16.48 9.04 30.84
CA ALA A 24 -17.06 8.71 32.16
C ALA A 24 -16.78 7.26 32.59
N GLY A 25 -16.04 6.47 31.78
CA GLY A 25 -15.67 5.10 32.15
C GLY A 25 -16.74 4.04 31.90
N ALA A 26 -17.73 4.30 31.06
CA ALA A 26 -18.77 3.33 30.73
C ALA A 26 -18.17 2.12 29.99
N LYS A 27 -18.34 0.93 30.55
CA LYS A 27 -17.81 -0.35 29.99
C LYS A 27 -18.87 -1.17 29.27
N SER A 28 -20.12 -0.74 29.25
CA SER A 28 -21.22 -1.47 28.60
C SER A 28 -22.32 -0.54 28.09
N THR A 29 -23.11 -1.06 27.12
CA THR A 29 -24.32 -0.36 26.61
C THR A 29 -25.42 -0.11 27.66
N VAL A 30 -25.36 -0.78 28.80
CA VAL A 30 -26.28 -0.56 29.93
C VAL A 30 -26.17 0.89 30.44
N ALA A 31 -24.98 1.49 30.40
CA ALA A 31 -24.81 2.91 30.77
C ALA A 31 -25.66 3.84 29.90
N SER A 32 -25.78 3.56 28.60
CA SER A 32 -26.62 4.32 27.68
C SER A 32 -28.13 4.14 28.02
N LEU A 33 -28.54 2.94 28.41
CA LEU A 33 -29.93 2.67 28.84
C LEU A 33 -30.28 3.45 30.10
N ILE A 34 -29.40 3.45 31.10
CA ILE A 34 -29.57 4.23 32.33
C ILE A 34 -29.64 5.74 32.00
N SER A 35 -28.77 6.23 31.12
CA SER A 35 -28.80 7.62 30.67
C SER A 35 -30.15 7.99 30.02
N VAL A 36 -30.71 7.12 29.18
CA VAL A 36 -32.03 7.34 28.57
C VAL A 36 -33.11 7.45 29.60
N VAL A 37 -33.13 6.56 30.61
CA VAL A 37 -34.11 6.61 31.72
C VAL A 37 -33.96 7.90 32.54
N MET A 38 -32.70 8.29 32.84
CA MET A 38 -32.45 9.53 33.59
C MET A 38 -32.89 10.78 32.81
N VAL A 39 -32.63 10.82 31.50
CA VAL A 39 -33.07 11.91 30.61
C VAL A 39 -34.63 11.94 30.59
N ALA A 40 -35.29 10.79 30.43
CA ALA A 40 -36.76 10.72 30.47
C ALA A 40 -37.33 11.25 31.76
N LEU A 41 -36.81 10.85 32.93
CA LEU A 41 -37.22 11.36 34.25
C LEU A 41 -36.98 12.87 34.35
N THR A 42 -35.84 13.36 33.88
CA THR A 42 -35.52 14.79 33.84
C THR A 42 -36.55 15.58 33.03
N LEU A 43 -36.89 15.08 31.84
CA LEU A 43 -37.88 15.72 30.98
C LEU A 43 -39.28 15.73 31.59
N LEU A 44 -39.68 14.68 32.32
CA LEU A 44 -41.00 14.58 32.92
C LEU A 44 -41.14 15.45 34.15
N PHE A 45 -40.12 15.53 34.99
CA PHE A 45 -40.24 16.13 36.35
C PHE A 45 -39.42 17.42 36.52
N LEU A 46 -38.28 17.57 35.82
CA LEU A 46 -37.36 18.67 36.05
C LEU A 46 -37.38 19.75 34.96
N THR A 47 -38.19 19.60 33.90
CA THR A 47 -38.29 20.60 32.82
C THR A 47 -38.55 22.01 33.30
N PRO A 48 -39.45 22.26 34.34
CA PRO A 48 -39.67 23.61 34.82
C PRO A 48 -38.42 24.26 35.43
N LEU A 49 -37.51 23.47 35.98
CA LEU A 49 -36.28 23.96 36.60
C LEU A 49 -35.28 24.49 35.54
N PHE A 50 -35.30 23.89 34.35
CA PHE A 50 -34.44 24.26 33.23
C PHE A 50 -35.00 25.45 32.41
N TYR A 51 -36.25 25.84 32.61
CA TYR A 51 -36.89 26.92 31.87
C TYR A 51 -36.15 28.26 31.98
N ASN A 52 -35.59 28.57 33.15
CA ASN A 52 -34.86 29.79 33.43
C ASN A 52 -33.33 29.66 33.14
N LEU A 53 -32.87 28.55 32.56
CA LEU A 53 -31.44 28.39 32.29
C LEU A 53 -30.98 29.30 31.13
N PRO A 54 -30.01 30.19 31.34
CA PRO A 54 -29.49 31.03 30.26
C PRO A 54 -28.92 30.19 29.12
N LYS A 55 -29.23 30.55 27.88
CA LYS A 55 -28.65 29.89 26.69
C LYS A 55 -27.11 29.89 26.70
N ALA A 56 -26.50 30.91 27.29
CA ALA A 56 -25.05 30.99 27.45
C ALA A 56 -24.49 29.88 28.35
N ALA A 57 -25.21 29.47 29.39
CA ALA A 57 -24.79 28.37 30.26
C ALA A 57 -24.81 27.02 29.49
N LEU A 58 -25.89 26.78 28.72
CA LEU A 58 -25.95 25.58 27.85
C LEU A 58 -24.82 25.56 26.79
N ALA A 59 -24.56 26.72 26.18
CA ALA A 59 -23.46 26.85 25.21
C ALA A 59 -22.11 26.57 25.88
N SER A 60 -21.87 27.06 27.08
CA SER A 60 -20.62 26.81 27.83
C SER A 60 -20.40 25.33 28.12
N ILE A 61 -21.46 24.62 28.56
CA ILE A 61 -21.38 23.18 28.82
C ILE A 61 -21.02 22.43 27.55
N ILE A 62 -21.61 22.77 26.40
CA ILE A 62 -21.31 22.14 25.12
C ILE A 62 -19.86 22.44 24.70
N MET A 63 -19.42 23.70 24.81
CA MET A 63 -18.05 24.10 24.47
C MET A 63 -17.02 23.33 25.29
N VAL A 64 -17.18 23.29 26.63
CA VAL A 64 -16.24 22.57 27.50
C VAL A 64 -16.15 21.08 27.13
N SER A 65 -17.32 20.47 26.87
CA SER A 65 -17.35 19.05 26.45
C SER A 65 -16.70 18.79 25.10
N VAL A 66 -16.80 19.73 24.17
CA VAL A 66 -16.17 19.60 22.83
C VAL A 66 -14.66 19.85 22.88
N PHE A 67 -14.18 20.74 23.75
CA PHE A 67 -12.74 20.95 23.92
C PHE A 67 -11.99 19.69 24.32
N GLY A 68 -12.60 18.83 25.15
CA GLY A 68 -12.03 17.53 25.52
C GLY A 68 -11.89 16.53 24.36
N LEU A 69 -12.60 16.75 23.25
CA LEU A 69 -12.55 15.88 22.08
C LEU A 69 -11.46 16.29 21.07
N ILE A 70 -10.82 17.45 21.27
CA ILE A 70 -9.78 17.96 20.35
C ILE A 70 -8.47 17.22 20.65
N ASP A 71 -8.12 16.28 19.78
CA ASP A 71 -6.82 15.61 19.83
C ASP A 71 -5.82 16.26 18.89
N LEU A 72 -4.91 17.05 19.44
CA LEU A 72 -3.81 17.69 18.71
C LEU A 72 -2.60 16.77 18.56
N SER A 73 -2.57 15.62 19.22
CA SER A 73 -1.44 14.68 19.15
C SER A 73 -1.40 13.96 17.80
N TYR A 74 -2.57 13.63 17.24
CA TYR A 74 -2.67 12.96 15.94
C TYR A 74 -2.17 13.79 14.77
N PRO A 75 -2.57 15.07 14.55
CA PRO A 75 -1.98 15.94 13.54
C PRO A 75 -0.47 16.11 13.69
N LYS A 76 0.03 16.27 14.93
CA LYS A 76 1.46 16.35 15.21
C LYS A 76 2.19 15.07 14.80
N LYS A 77 1.64 13.91 15.09
CA LYS A 77 2.19 12.61 14.69
C LYS A 77 2.25 12.47 13.16
N LEU A 78 1.19 12.84 12.46
CA LEU A 78 1.14 12.81 11.00
C LEU A 78 2.19 13.73 10.37
N TRP A 79 2.41 14.92 10.90
CA TRP A 79 3.43 15.85 10.42
C TRP A 79 4.83 15.23 10.38
N TYR A 80 5.17 14.42 11.37
CA TYR A 80 6.48 13.74 11.45
C TYR A 80 6.54 12.43 10.65
N GLN A 81 5.42 11.70 10.54
CA GLN A 81 5.41 10.40 9.91
C GLN A 81 5.07 10.45 8.41
N SER A 82 4.11 11.28 8.01
CA SER A 82 3.57 11.31 6.65
C SER A 82 3.00 12.69 6.33
N ARG A 83 3.83 13.53 5.71
CA ARG A 83 3.43 14.89 5.32
C ARG A 83 2.25 14.91 4.35
N ASP A 84 2.17 13.91 3.48
CA ASP A 84 1.07 13.80 2.50
C ASP A 84 -0.28 13.58 3.20
N GLU A 85 -0.31 12.70 4.21
CA GLU A 85 -1.52 12.44 5.02
C GLU A 85 -1.88 13.65 5.87
N PHE A 86 -0.89 14.36 6.41
CA PHE A 86 -1.12 15.62 7.11
C PHE A 86 -1.75 16.67 6.19
N LEU A 87 -1.31 16.77 4.93
CA LEU A 87 -1.91 17.69 3.96
C LEU A 87 -3.37 17.32 3.66
N VAL A 88 -3.67 16.04 3.49
CA VAL A 88 -5.05 15.55 3.31
C VAL A 88 -5.91 15.94 4.52
N LEU A 89 -5.43 15.71 5.75
CA LEU A 89 -6.11 16.11 6.97
C LEU A 89 -6.36 17.62 7.02
N LEU A 90 -5.33 18.41 6.73
CA LEU A 90 -5.43 19.88 6.77
C LEU A 90 -6.44 20.41 5.75
N ILE A 91 -6.38 19.92 4.51
CA ILE A 91 -7.31 20.34 3.44
C ILE A 91 -8.74 19.94 3.81
N THR A 92 -8.95 18.70 4.28
CA THR A 92 -10.25 18.22 4.73
C THR A 92 -10.80 19.08 5.85
N PHE A 93 -9.99 19.43 6.85
CA PHE A 93 -10.36 20.29 7.96
C PHE A 93 -10.77 21.68 7.48
N LEU A 94 -9.98 22.31 6.62
CA LEU A 94 -10.27 23.66 6.09
C LEU A 94 -11.56 23.69 5.27
N ILE A 95 -11.80 22.66 4.42
CA ILE A 95 -13.04 22.58 3.63
C ILE A 95 -14.24 22.34 4.55
N THR A 96 -14.09 21.50 5.57
CA THR A 96 -15.16 21.27 6.57
C THR A 96 -15.57 22.57 7.27
N LEU A 97 -14.60 23.43 7.59
CA LEU A 97 -14.88 24.72 8.23
C LEU A 97 -15.46 25.77 7.27
N ALA A 98 -14.96 25.82 6.03
CA ALA A 98 -15.31 26.88 5.09
C ALA A 98 -16.61 26.61 4.30
N VAL A 99 -16.86 25.35 3.96
CA VAL A 99 -17.94 24.94 3.05
C VAL A 99 -19.01 24.16 3.80
N GLY A 100 -18.61 23.10 4.54
CA GLY A 100 -19.52 22.26 5.29
C GLY A 100 -18.97 20.88 5.60
N ILE A 101 -19.65 20.18 6.52
CA ILE A 101 -19.20 18.87 6.99
C ILE A 101 -19.28 17.81 5.88
N VAL A 102 -20.34 17.83 5.10
CA VAL A 102 -20.57 16.82 4.02
C VAL A 102 -19.52 16.99 2.93
N GLU A 103 -19.30 18.21 2.49
CA GLU A 103 -18.30 18.55 1.46
C GLU A 103 -16.88 18.24 1.93
N GLY A 104 -16.58 18.53 3.18
CA GLY A 104 -15.30 18.20 3.79
C GLY A 104 -15.04 16.69 3.80
N ILE A 105 -16.02 15.89 4.22
CA ILE A 105 -15.90 14.42 4.23
C ILE A 105 -15.71 13.88 2.80
N LEU A 106 -16.53 14.33 1.83
CA LEU A 106 -16.42 13.90 0.44
C LEU A 106 -15.04 14.24 -0.15
N MET A 107 -14.55 15.45 0.10
CA MET A 107 -13.22 15.84 -0.35
C MET A 107 -12.11 15.04 0.33
N GLY A 108 -12.23 14.78 1.63
CA GLY A 108 -11.29 13.94 2.37
C GLY A 108 -11.20 12.52 1.80
N VAL A 109 -12.33 11.89 1.50
CA VAL A 109 -12.39 10.58 0.86
C VAL A 109 -11.74 10.62 -0.53
N LEU A 110 -12.08 11.62 -1.35
CA LEU A 110 -11.51 11.76 -2.69
C LEU A 110 -9.99 11.93 -2.64
N LEU A 111 -9.48 12.82 -1.81
CA LEU A 111 -8.04 13.06 -1.66
C LEU A 111 -7.31 11.82 -1.12
N SER A 112 -7.92 11.11 -0.17
CA SER A 112 -7.34 9.87 0.38
C SER A 112 -7.23 8.78 -0.69
N LEU A 113 -8.26 8.61 -1.53
CA LEU A 113 -8.23 7.69 -2.67
C LEU A 113 -7.18 8.10 -3.71
N LEU A 114 -7.10 9.38 -4.06
CA LEU A 114 -6.08 9.88 -4.98
C LEU A 114 -4.66 9.65 -4.44
N LEU A 115 -4.43 9.89 -3.15
CA LEU A 115 -3.14 9.62 -2.51
C LEU A 115 -2.80 8.13 -2.54
N MET A 116 -3.77 7.25 -2.30
CA MET A 116 -3.59 5.80 -2.40
C MET A 116 -3.20 5.39 -3.82
N VAL A 117 -3.90 5.88 -4.84
CA VAL A 117 -3.58 5.62 -6.25
C VAL A 117 -2.19 6.13 -6.59
N TYR A 118 -1.83 7.34 -6.17
CA TYR A 118 -0.50 7.91 -6.39
C TYR A 118 0.62 7.05 -5.78
N ARG A 119 0.47 6.61 -4.53
CA ARG A 119 1.46 5.76 -3.84
C ARG A 119 1.62 4.39 -4.49
N THR A 120 0.52 3.79 -4.94
CA THR A 120 0.56 2.49 -5.61
C THR A 120 1.09 2.58 -7.04
N SER A 121 0.93 3.73 -7.70
CA SER A 121 1.46 3.98 -9.06
C SER A 121 2.98 4.17 -9.10
N LYS A 122 3.60 4.61 -7.99
CA LYS A 122 5.06 4.84 -7.88
C LYS A 122 5.64 4.10 -6.68
N PRO A 123 5.62 2.77 -6.67
CA PRO A 123 6.20 2.00 -5.57
C PRO A 123 7.71 2.11 -5.56
N HIS A 124 8.30 1.64 -4.46
CA HIS A 124 9.75 1.60 -4.31
C HIS A 124 10.39 0.65 -5.33
N PHE A 125 11.38 1.15 -6.06
CA PHE A 125 12.20 0.40 -7.01
C PHE A 125 13.65 0.43 -6.52
N ALA A 126 14.24 -0.73 -6.23
CA ALA A 126 15.55 -0.83 -5.64
C ALA A 126 16.55 -1.51 -6.57
N VAL A 127 17.75 -0.97 -6.67
CA VAL A 127 18.91 -1.69 -7.20
C VAL A 127 19.57 -2.44 -6.07
N LEU A 128 19.87 -3.72 -6.30
CA LEU A 128 20.46 -4.61 -5.31
C LEU A 128 21.92 -4.89 -5.63
N GLY A 129 22.73 -5.00 -4.56
CA GLY A 129 24.11 -5.48 -4.60
C GLY A 129 24.27 -6.71 -3.69
N ASN A 130 25.29 -7.51 -3.96
CA ASN A 130 25.65 -8.64 -3.10
C ASN A 130 26.33 -8.15 -1.83
N ILE A 131 25.89 -8.64 -0.68
CA ILE A 131 26.60 -8.37 0.60
C ILE A 131 27.85 -9.23 0.65
N LYS A 132 29.00 -8.56 0.82
CA LYS A 132 30.31 -9.21 0.85
C LYS A 132 30.34 -10.43 1.78
N GLY A 133 30.82 -11.55 1.23
CA GLY A 133 30.92 -12.79 2.00
C GLY A 133 29.60 -13.49 2.33
N SER A 134 28.49 -13.12 1.68
CA SER A 134 27.18 -13.72 1.89
C SER A 134 26.43 -13.99 0.60
N ASP A 135 25.35 -14.77 0.68
CA ASP A 135 24.44 -15.05 -0.43
C ASP A 135 23.28 -14.03 -0.51
N TYR A 136 23.34 -12.96 0.26
CA TYR A 136 22.26 -11.97 0.33
C TYR A 136 22.47 -10.81 -0.62
N TYR A 137 21.37 -10.37 -1.24
CA TYR A 137 21.32 -9.19 -2.10
C TYR A 137 20.45 -8.12 -1.43
N LYS A 138 21.01 -6.94 -1.22
CA LYS A 138 20.37 -5.85 -0.49
C LYS A 138 20.43 -4.55 -1.28
N ASN A 139 19.54 -3.62 -0.93
CA ASN A 139 19.45 -2.32 -1.58
C ASN A 139 20.75 -1.51 -1.36
N ILE A 140 21.42 -1.16 -2.46
CA ILE A 140 22.69 -0.42 -2.45
C ILE A 140 22.57 0.95 -1.77
N SER A 141 21.40 1.61 -1.86
CA SER A 141 21.21 2.91 -1.23
C SER A 141 21.15 2.85 0.30
N ARG A 142 20.92 1.66 0.88
CA ARG A 142 20.85 1.46 2.33
C ARG A 142 22.11 0.85 2.92
N PHE A 143 22.80 0.02 2.16
CA PHE A 143 23.99 -0.72 2.62
C PHE A 143 25.30 -0.15 2.10
N GLY A 144 25.27 0.83 1.17
CA GLY A 144 26.46 1.53 0.68
C GLY A 144 27.57 0.57 0.24
N ASP A 145 28.77 0.76 0.82
CA ASP A 145 29.99 0.01 0.47
C ASP A 145 29.98 -1.48 0.87
N GLU A 146 29.01 -1.90 1.70
CA GLU A 146 28.84 -3.32 2.05
C GLU A 146 28.18 -4.12 0.92
N ALA A 147 27.47 -3.43 0.00
CA ALA A 147 26.78 -4.04 -1.11
C ALA A 147 27.57 -3.88 -2.42
N GLU A 148 28.21 -4.95 -2.86
CA GLU A 148 28.96 -4.97 -4.12
C GLU A 148 28.06 -4.99 -5.33
N VAL A 149 28.34 -4.10 -6.29
CA VAL A 149 27.62 -3.98 -7.57
C VAL A 149 28.56 -4.34 -8.71
N ARG A 150 28.14 -5.29 -9.53
CA ARG A 150 28.86 -5.69 -10.73
C ARG A 150 28.53 -4.76 -11.90
N PRO A 151 29.50 -4.42 -12.77
CA PRO A 151 29.24 -3.58 -13.92
C PRO A 151 28.42 -4.27 -15.02
N ASP A 152 28.56 -5.58 -15.15
CA ASP A 152 27.91 -6.43 -16.15
C ASP A 152 26.50 -6.91 -15.76
N LEU A 153 26.10 -6.74 -14.47
CA LEU A 153 24.81 -7.14 -13.95
C LEU A 153 24.01 -5.95 -13.39
N LEU A 154 22.72 -5.94 -13.66
CA LEU A 154 21.75 -5.06 -12.99
C LEU A 154 20.71 -5.92 -12.27
N ILE A 155 20.80 -5.96 -10.96
CA ILE A 155 19.85 -6.68 -10.11
C ILE A 155 18.86 -5.67 -9.55
N VAL A 156 17.56 -5.85 -9.83
CA VAL A 156 16.51 -4.93 -9.44
C VAL A 156 15.41 -5.64 -8.67
N ARG A 157 14.77 -4.92 -7.75
CA ARG A 157 13.59 -5.38 -7.02
C ARG A 157 12.50 -4.33 -7.09
N PHE A 158 11.31 -4.76 -7.46
CA PHE A 158 10.11 -3.94 -7.50
C PHE A 158 9.22 -4.30 -6.32
N ASP A 159 9.09 -3.38 -5.36
CA ASP A 159 8.47 -3.65 -4.06
C ASP A 159 6.94 -3.44 -4.08
N SER A 160 6.26 -4.02 -5.09
CA SER A 160 4.80 -3.95 -5.23
C SER A 160 4.27 -5.02 -6.19
N GLN A 161 2.95 -5.19 -6.22
CA GLN A 161 2.28 -5.84 -7.35
C GLN A 161 2.52 -5.07 -8.65
N LEU A 162 2.53 -5.75 -9.78
CA LEU A 162 2.70 -5.16 -11.11
C LEU A 162 1.35 -5.13 -11.83
N TYR A 163 0.81 -3.95 -12.12
CA TYR A 163 -0.51 -3.78 -12.71
C TYR A 163 -0.55 -2.56 -13.63
N PHE A 164 -1.66 -2.36 -14.34
CA PHE A 164 -1.80 -1.30 -15.33
C PHE A 164 -1.40 0.10 -14.83
N GLY A 165 -1.67 0.40 -13.55
CA GLY A 165 -1.39 1.72 -12.95
C GLY A 165 0.08 1.99 -12.65
N ASN A 166 0.96 0.97 -12.59
CA ASN A 166 2.38 1.14 -12.31
C ASN A 166 3.33 0.47 -13.31
N SER A 167 2.82 -0.27 -14.29
CA SER A 167 3.64 -0.95 -15.30
C SER A 167 4.47 0.03 -16.15
N GLY A 168 3.92 1.20 -16.47
CA GLY A 168 4.64 2.28 -17.15
C GLY A 168 5.79 2.85 -16.31
N TYR A 169 5.57 3.03 -15.00
CA TYR A 169 6.60 3.45 -14.06
C TYR A 169 7.69 2.39 -13.93
N PHE A 170 7.32 1.11 -13.82
CA PHE A 170 8.25 -0.02 -13.82
C PHE A 170 9.17 0.02 -15.05
N LYS A 171 8.59 0.11 -16.26
CA LYS A 171 9.34 0.21 -17.52
C LYS A 171 10.31 1.40 -17.48
N SER A 172 9.82 2.58 -17.16
CA SER A 172 10.61 3.81 -17.15
C SER A 172 11.82 3.74 -16.20
N GLU A 173 11.61 3.32 -14.95
CA GLU A 173 12.69 3.22 -13.97
C GLU A 173 13.69 2.13 -14.33
N LEU A 174 13.24 0.98 -14.85
CA LEU A 174 14.12 -0.08 -15.29
C LEU A 174 15.06 0.39 -16.41
N PHE A 175 14.53 1.03 -17.45
CA PHE A 175 15.34 1.54 -18.55
C PHE A 175 16.26 2.69 -18.12
N LYS A 176 15.86 3.49 -17.16
CA LYS A 176 16.74 4.51 -16.56
C LYS A 176 17.97 3.86 -15.92
N PHE A 177 17.80 2.79 -15.13
CA PHE A 177 18.93 2.07 -14.55
C PHE A 177 19.78 1.35 -15.59
N ILE A 178 19.18 0.75 -16.62
CA ILE A 178 19.89 0.15 -17.76
C ILE A 178 20.77 1.20 -18.45
N ASN A 179 20.23 2.38 -18.73
CA ASN A 179 20.96 3.45 -19.38
C ASN A 179 22.12 3.99 -18.52
N VAL A 180 21.94 4.05 -17.18
CA VAL A 180 23.02 4.43 -16.25
C VAL A 180 24.16 3.41 -16.22
N LYS A 181 23.85 2.11 -16.32
CA LYS A 181 24.86 1.03 -16.42
C LYS A 181 25.62 1.06 -17.77
N GLY A 182 24.94 1.50 -18.82
CA GLY A 182 25.55 1.68 -20.14
C GLY A 182 25.96 0.37 -20.82
N ARG A 183 27.02 0.44 -21.67
CA ARG A 183 27.42 -0.66 -22.55
C ARG A 183 28.05 -1.87 -21.85
N SER A 184 28.43 -1.76 -20.59
CA SER A 184 29.00 -2.86 -19.81
C SER A 184 27.96 -3.89 -19.37
N LEU A 185 26.67 -3.50 -19.35
CA LEU A 185 25.58 -4.34 -18.91
C LEU A 185 25.34 -5.51 -19.87
N LYS A 186 25.36 -6.73 -19.34
CA LYS A 186 25.10 -7.97 -20.07
C LYS A 186 23.81 -8.65 -19.66
N ALA A 187 23.40 -8.53 -18.40
CA ALA A 187 22.17 -9.12 -17.94
C ALA A 187 21.46 -8.28 -16.88
N VAL A 188 20.12 -8.36 -16.89
CA VAL A 188 19.20 -7.81 -15.89
C VAL A 188 18.56 -8.95 -15.13
N ILE A 189 18.57 -8.87 -13.80
CA ILE A 189 17.91 -9.84 -12.91
C ILE A 189 16.79 -9.12 -12.17
N LEU A 190 15.55 -9.49 -12.46
CA LEU A 190 14.37 -9.02 -11.69
C LEU A 190 14.15 -9.95 -10.51
N ASN A 191 14.39 -9.45 -9.30
CA ASN A 191 13.91 -10.12 -8.10
C ASN A 191 12.40 -9.93 -7.95
N ALA A 192 11.65 -11.00 -8.16
CA ALA A 192 10.19 -11.02 -8.13
C ALA A 192 9.60 -11.46 -6.77
N GLU A 193 10.42 -11.57 -5.70
CA GLU A 193 9.93 -11.98 -4.36
C GLU A 193 8.84 -11.06 -3.81
N ALA A 194 8.94 -9.75 -4.10
CA ALA A 194 7.97 -8.77 -3.64
C ALA A 194 6.76 -8.62 -4.59
N ILE A 195 6.83 -9.18 -5.80
CA ILE A 195 5.73 -9.16 -6.75
C ILE A 195 4.77 -10.30 -6.39
N ASN A 196 3.57 -9.95 -5.94
CA ASN A 196 2.56 -10.91 -5.51
C ASN A 196 1.37 -11.01 -6.48
N TYR A 197 1.30 -10.14 -7.49
CA TYR A 197 0.26 -10.13 -8.53
C TYR A 197 0.78 -9.44 -9.80
N ILE A 198 0.35 -9.93 -10.96
CA ILE A 198 0.59 -9.31 -12.28
C ILE A 198 -0.74 -9.38 -13.05
N ASP A 199 -1.24 -8.23 -13.53
CA ASP A 199 -2.43 -8.19 -14.37
C ASP A 199 -2.10 -8.40 -15.87
N ALA A 200 -3.14 -8.51 -16.70
CA ALA A 200 -2.97 -8.74 -18.13
C ALA A 200 -2.23 -7.59 -18.84
N SER A 201 -2.52 -6.34 -18.47
CA SER A 201 -1.87 -5.15 -19.04
C SER A 201 -0.39 -5.09 -18.67
N ALA A 202 -0.06 -5.36 -17.41
CA ALA A 202 1.32 -5.41 -16.95
C ALA A 202 2.09 -6.59 -17.55
N SER A 203 1.44 -7.73 -17.77
CA SER A 203 2.03 -8.87 -18.48
C SER A 203 2.47 -8.48 -19.89
N ALA A 204 1.62 -7.78 -20.64
CA ALA A 204 1.97 -7.27 -21.96
C ALA A 204 3.13 -6.26 -21.93
N VAL A 205 3.13 -5.36 -20.94
CA VAL A 205 4.25 -4.42 -20.75
C VAL A 205 5.54 -5.16 -20.40
N LEU A 206 5.48 -6.19 -19.56
CA LEU A 206 6.68 -6.98 -19.19
C LEU A 206 7.24 -7.75 -20.38
N ILE A 207 6.39 -8.33 -21.24
CA ILE A 207 6.80 -8.96 -22.51
C ILE A 207 7.56 -7.96 -23.37
N ASN A 208 6.97 -6.79 -23.64
CA ASN A 208 7.61 -5.74 -24.43
C ASN A 208 8.95 -5.26 -23.81
N VAL A 209 9.04 -5.19 -22.49
CA VAL A 209 10.28 -4.84 -21.77
C VAL A 209 11.35 -5.90 -21.99
N ILE A 210 11.01 -7.18 -21.88
CA ILE A 210 11.94 -8.29 -22.10
C ILE A 210 12.46 -8.27 -23.56
N GLU A 211 11.57 -8.12 -24.52
CA GLU A 211 11.94 -8.06 -25.95
C GLU A 211 12.83 -6.85 -26.25
N GLU A 212 12.52 -5.67 -25.69
CA GLU A 212 13.35 -4.47 -25.87
C GLU A 212 14.76 -4.64 -25.26
N ILE A 213 14.87 -5.34 -24.13
CA ILE A 213 16.14 -5.65 -23.48
C ILE A 213 16.95 -6.65 -24.33
N HIS A 214 16.31 -7.71 -24.84
CA HIS A 214 16.94 -8.68 -25.73
C HIS A 214 17.42 -8.03 -27.04
N ASN A 215 16.68 -7.09 -27.62
CA ASN A 215 17.08 -6.34 -28.81
C ASN A 215 18.33 -5.47 -28.56
N ARG A 216 18.68 -5.20 -27.31
CA ARG A 216 19.93 -4.52 -26.92
C ARG A 216 21.09 -5.51 -26.66
N ASN A 217 20.90 -6.81 -26.90
CA ASN A 217 21.85 -7.90 -26.60
C ASN A 217 22.11 -7.98 -25.07
N ILE A 218 21.09 -7.72 -24.25
CA ILE A 218 21.11 -7.87 -22.80
C ILE A 218 20.16 -9.00 -22.43
N GLU A 219 20.61 -9.93 -21.61
CA GLU A 219 19.77 -11.01 -21.11
C GLU A 219 18.85 -10.53 -20.00
N PHE A 220 17.68 -11.17 -19.87
CA PHE A 220 16.73 -10.84 -18.80
C PHE A 220 16.38 -12.10 -18.02
N TYR A 221 16.59 -12.05 -16.71
CA TYR A 221 16.32 -13.15 -15.78
C TYR A 221 15.27 -12.75 -14.75
N ILE A 222 14.43 -13.70 -14.33
CA ILE A 222 13.51 -13.54 -13.19
C ILE A 222 13.94 -14.49 -12.10
N ALA A 223 14.11 -13.97 -10.88
CA ALA A 223 14.46 -14.75 -9.71
C ALA A 223 13.43 -14.54 -8.58
N GLY A 224 13.19 -15.56 -7.76
CA GLY A 224 12.35 -15.46 -6.57
C GLY A 224 10.85 -15.38 -6.83
N ALA A 225 10.38 -15.67 -8.04
CA ALA A 225 8.96 -15.67 -8.34
C ALA A 225 8.21 -16.72 -7.50
N THR A 226 7.16 -16.30 -6.78
CA THR A 226 6.28 -17.20 -5.99
C THR A 226 5.46 -18.08 -6.91
N GLY A 227 4.89 -19.18 -6.38
CA GLY A 227 4.06 -20.12 -7.15
C GLY A 227 3.00 -19.43 -8.02
N PRO A 228 2.11 -18.58 -7.42
CA PRO A 228 1.09 -17.87 -8.19
C PRO A 228 1.66 -16.97 -9.30
N ILE A 229 2.81 -16.35 -9.08
CA ILE A 229 3.46 -15.51 -10.11
C ILE A 229 4.04 -16.35 -11.22
N ARG A 230 4.63 -17.50 -10.92
CA ARG A 230 5.06 -18.45 -11.94
C ARG A 230 3.90 -18.93 -12.81
N ASP A 231 2.76 -19.24 -12.21
CA ASP A 231 1.56 -19.63 -12.96
C ASP A 231 1.11 -18.51 -13.92
N ILE A 232 1.18 -17.25 -13.48
CA ILE A 232 0.89 -16.10 -14.35
C ILE A 232 1.93 -16.00 -15.48
N ILE A 233 3.23 -16.12 -15.17
CA ILE A 233 4.31 -16.07 -16.18
C ILE A 233 4.08 -17.12 -17.28
N PHE A 234 3.66 -18.34 -16.92
CA PHE A 234 3.36 -19.37 -17.90
C PHE A 234 2.07 -19.09 -18.67
N LYS A 235 0.99 -18.71 -18.01
CA LYS A 235 -0.33 -18.49 -18.62
C LYS A 235 -0.40 -17.25 -19.50
N SER A 236 0.32 -16.18 -19.14
CA SER A 236 0.29 -14.89 -19.86
C SER A 236 1.19 -14.86 -21.10
N GLY A 237 2.02 -15.88 -21.33
CA GLY A 237 2.98 -15.92 -22.41
C GLY A 237 4.30 -15.21 -22.14
N ILE A 238 4.51 -14.63 -20.95
CA ILE A 238 5.80 -14.01 -20.56
C ILE A 238 6.93 -15.01 -20.73
N ILE A 239 6.70 -16.30 -20.43
CA ILE A 239 7.71 -17.35 -20.54
C ILE A 239 8.24 -17.55 -21.96
N ASN A 240 7.47 -17.20 -23.00
CA ASN A 240 7.89 -17.34 -24.39
C ASN A 240 8.94 -16.31 -24.77
N SER A 241 8.82 -15.08 -24.25
CA SER A 241 9.81 -14.01 -24.45
C SER A 241 10.99 -14.13 -23.47
N LEU A 242 10.77 -14.74 -22.29
CA LEU A 242 11.79 -14.89 -21.24
C LEU A 242 12.74 -16.07 -21.51
N HIS A 243 12.30 -17.14 -22.17
CA HIS A 243 12.88 -18.49 -22.16
C HIS A 243 12.80 -19.21 -20.79
N LYS A 244 12.41 -20.50 -20.80
CA LYS A 244 12.16 -21.29 -19.58
C LYS A 244 13.37 -21.38 -18.66
N GLU A 245 14.57 -21.31 -19.21
CA GLU A 245 15.83 -21.43 -18.49
C GLU A 245 16.22 -20.18 -17.70
N TYR A 246 15.53 -19.05 -17.92
CA TYR A 246 15.82 -17.75 -17.27
C TYR A 246 14.92 -17.45 -16.06
N LEU A 247 14.21 -18.48 -15.56
CA LEU A 247 13.40 -18.42 -14.33
C LEU A 247 14.07 -19.17 -13.18
N PHE A 248 14.57 -18.44 -12.19
CA PHE A 248 15.37 -18.95 -11.08
C PHE A 248 14.64 -18.90 -9.74
N VAL A 249 15.01 -19.78 -8.79
CA VAL A 249 14.46 -19.73 -7.42
C VAL A 249 15.09 -18.59 -6.63
N ARG A 250 16.39 -18.34 -6.82
CA ARG A 250 17.15 -17.34 -6.05
C ARG A 250 18.01 -16.50 -6.98
N ILE A 251 18.27 -15.25 -6.57
CA ILE A 251 19.17 -14.34 -7.29
C ILE A 251 20.57 -14.97 -7.49
N LYS A 252 21.08 -15.66 -6.45
CA LYS A 252 22.38 -16.36 -6.51
C LYS A 252 22.46 -17.34 -7.69
N GLU A 253 21.37 -18.08 -7.93
CA GLU A 253 21.32 -19.06 -9.05
C GLU A 253 21.35 -18.35 -10.40
N ALA A 254 20.64 -17.23 -10.54
CA ALA A 254 20.68 -16.40 -11.75
C ALA A 254 22.08 -15.83 -12.00
N VAL A 255 22.76 -15.37 -10.95
CA VAL A 255 24.14 -14.86 -11.04
C VAL A 255 25.11 -15.99 -11.41
N ALA A 256 25.02 -17.14 -10.78
CA ALA A 256 25.88 -18.30 -11.09
C ALA A 256 25.69 -18.79 -12.54
N TYR A 257 24.43 -18.80 -13.02
CA TYR A 257 24.14 -19.13 -14.41
C TYR A 257 24.72 -18.12 -15.39
N HIS A 258 24.67 -16.81 -15.04
CA HIS A 258 25.30 -15.78 -15.88
C HIS A 258 26.82 -15.95 -15.98
N ASP A 259 27.47 -16.35 -14.87
CA ASP A 259 28.92 -16.58 -14.81
C ASP A 259 29.34 -17.86 -15.54
N ASP A 260 28.55 -18.94 -15.42
CA ASP A 260 28.73 -20.21 -16.14
C ASP A 260 27.37 -20.82 -16.52
N PRO A 261 26.96 -20.71 -17.79
CA PRO A 261 25.70 -21.28 -18.29
C PRO A 261 25.57 -22.80 -18.14
N ASN A 262 26.66 -23.52 -17.88
CA ASN A 262 26.61 -24.95 -17.61
C ASN A 262 26.16 -25.26 -16.17
N THR A 263 26.13 -24.26 -15.30
CA THR A 263 25.58 -24.40 -13.94
C THR A 263 24.07 -24.63 -14.05
N ILE A 264 23.61 -25.86 -13.70
CA ILE A 264 22.19 -26.23 -13.78
C ILE A 264 21.46 -25.65 -12.56
N PRO A 265 20.54 -24.68 -12.72
CA PRO A 265 19.73 -24.18 -11.61
C PRO A 265 18.77 -25.28 -11.10
N SER A 266 18.55 -25.33 -9.79
CA SER A 266 17.67 -26.30 -9.11
C SER A 266 16.22 -26.34 -9.63
N LEU A 267 15.77 -25.30 -10.36
CA LEU A 267 14.46 -25.24 -11.02
C LEU A 267 14.39 -26.03 -12.32
N ARG A 268 15.48 -26.24 -13.04
CA ARG A 268 15.48 -27.04 -14.28
C ARG A 268 15.02 -28.48 -14.00
N GLU A 269 15.45 -29.07 -12.89
CA GLU A 269 15.01 -30.39 -12.47
C GLU A 269 13.53 -30.45 -12.13
N LYS A 270 12.99 -29.44 -11.43
CA LYS A 270 11.58 -29.43 -11.00
C LYS A 270 10.59 -29.13 -12.11
N VAL A 271 10.93 -28.28 -13.07
CA VAL A 271 10.07 -27.98 -14.24
C VAL A 271 10.06 -29.14 -15.23
N ALA A 272 11.17 -29.89 -15.37
CA ALA A 272 11.20 -31.12 -16.14
C ALA A 272 10.27 -32.20 -15.56
N TYR A 273 10.18 -32.32 -14.24
CA TYR A 273 9.28 -33.25 -13.56
C TYR A 273 7.78 -32.92 -13.78
N GLN A 274 7.40 -31.65 -13.77
CA GLN A 274 6.00 -31.24 -14.00
C GLN A 274 5.54 -31.42 -15.47
N ASN A 275 6.44 -31.35 -16.43
CA ASN A 275 6.11 -31.58 -17.86
C ASN A 275 6.06 -33.07 -18.23
N GLN A 276 6.51 -33.97 -17.37
CA GLN A 276 6.40 -35.43 -17.57
C GLN A 276 5.12 -36.03 -16.92
N SER A 277 4.41 -35.24 -16.09
CA SER A 277 3.21 -35.68 -15.36
C SER A 277 1.89 -35.10 -15.93
N ASN A 278 1.93 -34.40 -17.04
CA ASN A 278 0.79 -33.97 -17.88
C ASN A 278 0.97 -34.55 -19.30
#